data_d31815f15f18598f394a179385e42b2b
#
_entry.id   d31815f15f18598f394a179385e42b2b
#
_cell.length_a   1.000
_cell.length_b   1.000
_cell.length_c   1.000
_cell.angle_alpha   90.00
_cell.angle_beta   90.00
_cell.angle_gamma   90.00
#
_symmetry.space_group_name_H-M   'P 1'
#
loop_
_entity.id
_entity.type
_entity.pdbx_description
1 polymer ?
#
loop_
_entity_poly.entity_id
_entity_poly.type
_entity_poly.pdbx_seq_one_letter_code
_entity_poly.pdbx_strand_id
1 'polypeptide(L)'
;LDTTEVTTSFKNFDLAQSYKNFKKLYFEVEMNYSTKSNINFFSSEMYVATLQPNRTYCIYRQVSAESKEYEGACFFEILENDTTKVSIKKKAVGYDGCRRINIFGIK
;
A
#
# COMPACT_ATOMS: atom_id res chain seq x y z
N LEU A 1 4.21 9.16 -3.68
CA LEU A 1 2.79 9.19 -3.31
C LEU A 1 2.65 9.09 -1.80
N ASP A 2 1.82 9.92 -1.24
CA ASP A 2 1.46 9.91 0.17
C ASP A 2 -0.03 10.23 0.25
N THR A 3 -0.84 9.27 0.70
CA THR A 3 -2.29 9.45 0.70
C THR A 3 -2.97 8.82 1.91
N THR A 4 -4.02 9.50 2.39
CA THR A 4 -4.96 8.98 3.38
C THR A 4 -6.32 8.66 2.76
N GLU A 5 -6.43 8.71 1.43
CA GLU A 5 -7.71 8.61 0.72
C GLU A 5 -8.00 7.22 0.15
N VAL A 6 -7.25 6.20 0.57
CA VAL A 6 -7.50 4.83 0.13
C VAL A 6 -8.85 4.35 0.68
N THR A 7 -9.67 3.78 -0.19
CA THR A 7 -10.99 3.24 0.16
C THR A 7 -11.04 1.74 -0.07
N THR A 8 -12.19 1.14 0.17
CA THR A 8 -12.40 -0.30 -0.05
C THR A 8 -12.64 -0.65 -1.52
N SER A 9 -12.67 0.35 -2.40
CA SER A 9 -12.74 0.16 -3.84
C SER A 9 -11.45 0.66 -4.49
N PHE A 10 -11.03 0.04 -5.58
CA PHE A 10 -9.86 0.52 -6.32
C PHE A 10 -10.05 1.96 -6.77
N LYS A 11 -9.03 2.76 -6.54
CA LYS A 11 -8.99 4.16 -6.92
C LYS A 11 -7.60 4.45 -7.46
N ASN A 12 -7.53 5.24 -8.52
CA ASN A 12 -6.26 5.65 -9.10
C ASN A 12 -5.66 6.82 -8.35
N PHE A 13 -4.36 6.76 -8.12
CA PHE A 13 -3.58 7.81 -7.48
C PHE A 13 -2.43 8.22 -8.38
N ASP A 14 -2.17 9.52 -8.42
CA ASP A 14 -1.06 10.07 -9.20
C ASP A 14 0.26 9.85 -8.46
N LEU A 15 1.27 9.42 -9.21
CA LEU A 15 2.65 9.40 -8.74
C LEU A 15 3.33 10.70 -9.14
N ALA A 16 4.36 11.10 -8.39
CA ALA A 16 5.14 12.28 -8.72
C ALA A 16 5.86 12.14 -10.07
N GLN A 17 6.19 10.90 -10.45
CA GLN A 17 6.79 10.57 -11.74
C GLN A 17 6.52 9.11 -12.07
N SER A 18 6.84 8.69 -13.28
CA SER A 18 6.64 7.31 -13.72
C SER A 18 7.36 6.33 -12.78
N TYR A 19 6.65 5.27 -12.36
CA TYR A 19 7.27 4.23 -11.54
C TYR A 19 8.41 3.51 -12.29
N LYS A 20 8.40 3.56 -13.61
CA LYS A 20 9.45 2.94 -14.42
C LYS A 20 10.81 3.63 -14.31
N ASN A 21 10.84 4.83 -13.71
CA ASN A 21 12.09 5.53 -13.43
C ASN A 21 12.86 4.91 -12.26
N PHE A 22 12.29 3.92 -11.59
CA PHE A 22 12.86 3.35 -10.38
C PHE A 22 13.08 1.85 -10.55
N LYS A 23 14.03 1.31 -9.79
CA LYS A 23 14.30 -0.12 -9.72
C LYS A 23 13.31 -0.83 -8.82
N LYS A 24 12.94 -0.18 -7.72
CA LYS A 24 12.03 -0.70 -6.71
C LYS A 24 11.00 0.34 -6.31
N LEU A 25 9.85 -0.13 -5.85
CA LEU A 25 8.89 0.67 -5.10
C LEU A 25 8.91 0.17 -3.66
N TYR A 26 8.98 1.10 -2.74
CA TYR A 26 8.92 0.84 -1.31
C TYR A 26 7.59 1.37 -0.78
N PHE A 27 6.82 0.49 -0.16
CA PHE A 27 5.52 0.81 0.43
C PHE A 27 5.65 0.89 1.94
N GLU A 28 5.16 1.97 2.51
CA GLU A 28 4.99 2.10 3.94
C GLU A 28 3.51 2.32 4.23
N VAL A 29 2.94 1.46 5.05
CA VAL A 29 1.51 1.48 5.35
C VAL A 29 1.32 1.73 6.84
N GLU A 30 0.50 2.72 7.18
CA GLU A 30 0.10 3.01 8.54
C GLU A 30 -1.26 2.37 8.82
N MET A 31 -1.30 1.55 9.87
CA MET A 31 -2.54 0.96 10.39
C MET A 31 -3.16 1.92 11.39
N ASN A 32 -4.48 1.93 11.52
CA ASN A 32 -5.18 3.02 12.22
C ASN A 32 -5.83 2.64 13.55
N TYR A 33 -5.44 1.53 14.17
CA TYR A 33 -6.19 1.02 15.32
C TYR A 33 -5.35 0.81 16.58
N SER A 34 -4.04 0.85 16.50
CA SER A 34 -3.19 0.65 17.68
C SER A 34 -2.74 1.98 18.27
N THR A 35 -2.66 2.06 19.60
CA THR A 35 -2.07 3.20 20.29
C THR A 35 -0.55 3.13 20.35
N LYS A 36 0.04 2.00 19.96
CA LYS A 36 1.50 1.80 19.96
C LYS A 36 2.08 2.13 18.61
N SER A 37 2.71 3.29 18.47
CA SER A 37 3.21 3.78 17.19
C SER A 37 4.24 2.85 16.55
N ASN A 38 4.98 2.07 17.33
CA ASN A 38 5.99 1.16 16.79
C ASN A 38 5.43 -0.07 16.08
N ILE A 39 4.13 -0.33 16.19
CA ILE A 39 3.46 -1.43 15.50
C ILE A 39 2.44 -0.96 14.48
N ASN A 40 2.27 0.36 14.34
CA ASN A 40 1.28 0.94 13.43
C ASN A 40 1.75 0.94 11.98
N PHE A 41 3.03 0.69 11.74
CA PHE A 41 3.60 0.77 10.40
C PHE A 41 4.11 -0.59 9.95
N PHE A 42 3.91 -0.88 8.67
CA PHE A 42 4.56 -2.01 8.02
C PHE A 42 4.97 -1.61 6.61
N SER A 43 5.91 -2.36 6.06
CA SER A 43 6.49 -2.00 4.78
C SER A 43 6.69 -3.22 3.89
N SER A 44 6.80 -2.96 2.60
CA SER A 44 7.10 -3.97 1.60
C SER A 44 7.84 -3.33 0.44
N GLU A 45 8.70 -4.10 -0.21
CA GLU A 45 9.39 -3.70 -1.42
C GLU A 45 8.91 -4.53 -2.60
N MET A 46 8.85 -3.90 -3.77
CA MET A 46 8.54 -4.57 -5.02
C MET A 46 9.51 -4.12 -6.09
N TYR A 47 10.11 -5.08 -6.81
CA TYR A 47 10.94 -4.77 -7.97
C TYR A 47 10.03 -4.37 -9.13
N VAL A 48 10.29 -3.21 -9.71
CA VAL A 48 9.49 -2.68 -10.83
C VAL A 48 9.51 -3.65 -12.01
N ALA A 49 10.64 -4.31 -12.26
CA ALA A 49 10.76 -5.27 -13.36
C ALA A 49 9.80 -6.46 -13.25
N THR A 50 9.28 -6.75 -12.06
CA THR A 50 8.34 -7.87 -11.85
C THR A 50 6.87 -7.44 -11.89
N LEU A 51 6.60 -6.15 -11.96
CA LEU A 51 5.23 -5.64 -11.96
C LEU A 51 4.59 -5.83 -13.34
N GLN A 52 3.38 -6.33 -13.35
CA GLN A 52 2.61 -6.57 -14.58
C GLN A 52 1.19 -6.06 -14.42
N PRO A 53 0.59 -5.49 -15.49
CA PRO A 53 -0.83 -5.17 -15.52
C PRO A 53 -1.66 -6.44 -15.33
N ASN A 54 -2.89 -6.28 -14.87
CA ASN A 54 -3.83 -7.38 -14.63
C ASN A 54 -3.43 -8.33 -13.50
N ARG A 55 -2.50 -7.92 -12.66
CA ARG A 55 -2.15 -8.61 -11.42
C ARG A 55 -2.47 -7.72 -10.23
N THR A 56 -3.04 -8.31 -9.19
CA THR A 56 -3.26 -7.66 -7.92
C THR A 56 -2.18 -8.08 -6.95
N TYR A 57 -1.43 -7.12 -6.45
CA TYR A 57 -0.40 -7.34 -5.44
C TYR A 57 -0.99 -6.99 -4.08
N CYS A 58 -0.68 -7.82 -3.07
CA CYS A 58 -1.19 -7.60 -1.72
C CYS A 58 -0.04 -7.26 -0.78
N ILE A 59 -0.21 -6.18 -0.02
CA ILE A 59 0.69 -5.82 1.07
C ILE A 59 -0.10 -6.08 2.34
N TYR A 60 0.38 -7.01 3.16
CA TYR A 60 -0.38 -7.54 4.28
C TYR A 60 0.48 -7.66 5.53
N ARG A 61 -0.12 -7.37 6.68
CA ARG A 61 0.48 -7.66 7.96
C ARG A 61 -0.58 -8.01 8.98
N GLN A 62 -0.27 -8.99 9.83
CA GLN A 62 -1.05 -9.33 11.01
C GLN A 62 -0.16 -9.15 12.24
N VAL A 63 -0.71 -8.52 13.28
CA VAL A 63 0.00 -8.23 14.51
C VAL A 63 -0.88 -8.59 15.70
N SER A 64 -0.32 -9.33 16.66
CA SER A 64 -0.97 -9.60 17.94
C SER A 64 -0.42 -8.59 18.95
N ALA A 65 -1.29 -7.75 19.50
CA ALA A 65 -0.90 -6.73 20.48
C ALA A 65 -2.11 -6.37 21.34
N GLU A 66 -1.85 -5.95 22.59
CA GLU A 66 -2.90 -5.50 23.48
C GLU A 66 -4.01 -6.54 23.67
N SER A 67 -3.65 -7.82 23.69
CA SER A 67 -4.57 -8.96 23.79
C SER A 67 -5.57 -9.06 22.63
N LYS A 68 -5.23 -8.48 21.49
CA LYS A 68 -6.05 -8.48 20.26
C LYS A 68 -5.22 -8.83 19.04
N GLU A 69 -5.90 -9.32 18.03
CA GLU A 69 -5.34 -9.55 16.70
C GLU A 69 -5.70 -8.37 15.82
N TYR A 70 -4.70 -7.81 15.16
CA TYR A 70 -4.87 -6.72 14.21
C TYR A 70 -4.38 -7.15 12.85
N GLU A 71 -5.05 -6.72 11.80
CA GLU A 71 -4.56 -6.96 10.46
C GLU A 71 -4.69 -5.72 9.59
N GLY A 72 -3.72 -5.54 8.71
CA GLY A 72 -3.76 -4.50 7.70
C GLY A 72 -3.48 -5.10 6.35
N ALA A 73 -4.24 -4.69 5.36
CA ALA A 73 -4.03 -5.14 4.00
C ALA A 73 -4.39 -4.03 3.03
N CYS A 74 -3.53 -3.84 2.03
CA CYS A 74 -3.88 -3.05 0.87
C CYS A 74 -3.54 -3.81 -0.40
N PHE A 75 -4.27 -3.52 -1.45
CA PHE A 75 -4.13 -4.16 -2.75
C PHE A 75 -3.71 -3.11 -3.75
N PHE A 76 -2.77 -3.48 -4.59
CA PHE A 76 -2.10 -2.56 -5.50
C PHE A 76 -2.10 -3.16 -6.91
N GLU A 77 -2.40 -2.32 -7.89
CA GLU A 77 -2.31 -2.69 -9.31
C GLU A 77 -1.65 -1.57 -10.09
N ILE A 78 -0.85 -1.93 -11.09
CA ILE A 78 -0.36 -0.95 -12.06
C ILE A 78 -1.34 -0.89 -13.25
N LEU A 79 -1.37 0.25 -13.92
CA LEU A 79 -2.22 0.45 -15.08
C LEU A 79 -1.44 0.11 -16.36
N GLU A 80 -2.12 -0.51 -17.30
CA GLU A 80 -1.51 -0.92 -18.57
C GLU A 80 -1.03 0.28 -19.39
N ASN A 81 -1.80 1.37 -19.39
CA ASN A 81 -1.57 2.50 -20.27
C ASN A 81 -1.01 3.75 -19.62
N ASP A 82 -0.75 3.71 -18.33
CA ASP A 82 -0.27 4.89 -17.61
C ASP A 82 0.67 4.50 -16.47
N THR A 83 1.95 4.81 -16.65
CA THR A 83 3.00 4.51 -15.66
C THR A 83 3.16 5.59 -14.60
N THR A 84 2.36 6.66 -14.68
CA THR A 84 2.37 7.75 -13.70
C THR A 84 1.26 7.62 -12.67
N LYS A 85 0.47 6.55 -12.73
CA LYS A 85 -0.63 6.28 -11.80
C LYS A 85 -0.55 4.85 -11.30
N VAL A 86 -1.12 4.64 -10.14
CA VAL A 86 -1.32 3.30 -9.56
C VAL A 86 -2.74 3.21 -9.00
N SER A 87 -3.25 2.00 -8.92
CA SER A 87 -4.57 1.74 -8.37
C SER A 87 -4.44 1.02 -7.04
N ILE A 88 -5.12 1.51 -6.01
CA ILE A 88 -5.00 0.98 -4.64
C ILE A 88 -6.38 0.87 -4.02
N LYS A 89 -6.58 -0.19 -3.25
CA LYS A 89 -7.70 -0.32 -2.33
C LYS A 89 -7.23 -0.96 -1.03
N LYS A 90 -8.03 -0.81 0.01
CA LYS A 90 -7.79 -1.48 1.29
C LYS A 90 -8.83 -2.56 1.54
N LYS A 91 -8.52 -3.47 2.45
CA LYS A 91 -9.45 -4.49 2.90
C LYS A 91 -10.63 -3.84 3.64
N ALA A 92 -11.84 -4.33 3.35
CA ALA A 92 -13.07 -3.84 3.96
C ALA A 92 -13.30 -4.52 5.31
N VAL A 93 -12.67 -4.03 6.36
CA VAL A 93 -12.90 -4.52 7.71
C VAL A 93 -12.87 -3.38 8.71
N GLY A 94 -13.72 -3.43 9.67
CA GLY A 94 -13.91 -2.58 10.81
C GLY A 94 -12.86 -1.48 11.02
N TYR A 95 -12.17 -1.52 12.15
CA TYR A 95 -11.10 -0.57 12.45
C TYR A 95 -9.72 -1.10 12.05
N ASP A 96 -9.65 -2.28 11.46
CA ASP A 96 -8.41 -2.80 10.88
C ASP A 96 -8.18 -2.19 9.51
N GLY A 97 -6.95 -2.18 9.04
CA GLY A 97 -6.67 -1.79 7.69
C GLY A 97 -5.63 -0.71 7.56
N CYS A 98 -5.79 0.11 6.52
CA CYS A 98 -4.84 1.14 6.15
C CYS A 98 -5.41 2.51 6.44
N ARG A 99 -4.67 3.31 7.16
CA ARG A 99 -4.98 4.71 7.37
C ARG A 99 -4.26 5.59 6.34
N ARG A 100 -3.01 5.26 6.05
CA ARG A 100 -2.15 6.05 5.18
C ARG A 100 -1.18 5.14 4.45
N ILE A 101 -0.93 5.46 3.20
CA ILE A 101 0.03 4.74 2.36
C ILE A 101 1.02 5.73 1.77
N ASN A 102 2.30 5.42 1.95
CA ASN A 102 3.40 6.11 1.27
C ASN A 102 4.04 5.16 0.28
N ILE A 103 4.32 5.65 -0.91
CA ILE A 103 5.06 4.91 -1.93
C ILE A 103 6.27 5.73 -2.33
N PHE A 104 7.45 5.15 -2.17
CA PHE A 104 8.73 5.76 -2.54
C PHE A 104 9.35 4.98 -3.68
N GLY A 105 9.97 5.70 -4.60
CA GLY A 105 10.77 5.08 -5.64
C GLY A 105 12.22 4.96 -5.18
N ILE A 106 12.84 3.82 -5.45
CA ILE A 106 14.25 3.55 -5.16
C ILE A 106 14.96 3.26 -6.47
N LYS A 107 15.96 4.08 -6.76
CA LYS A 107 16.75 3.95 -7.98
C LYS A 107 17.84 2.87 -7.87
#